data_274ab1cd173d3f80bc70ec164640f1fc
#
_entry.id   274ab1cd173d3f80bc70ec164640f1fc
#
_cell.length_a   1.000
_cell.length_b   1.000
_cell.length_c   1.000
_cell.angle_alpha   90.00
_cell.angle_beta   90.00
_cell.angle_gamma   90.00
#
_symmetry.space_group_name_H-M   'P 1'
#
loop_
_entity.id
_entity.type
_entity.pdbx_description
1 polymer ?
#
loop_
_entity_poly.entity_id
_entity_poly.type
_entity_poly.pdbx_seq_one_letter_code
_entity_poly.pdbx_strand_id
1 'polypeptide(L)'
;MSSITARQAVFADLEEVAQLFNLYRVFQGKANDLSAARAFLKARFDHGESVVFMAHEGTIPVGFAQLYPSYSSTALARVFTLNDLFVHESGRRKGVGSTLLSSVEGYAWSHGAVRVTLNVAIENTSGQALYETRGWSKDSLFFMYHRLPPAA
;
A
#
# COMPACT_ATOMS: atom_id res chain seq x y z
N MET A 1 2.87 0.08 -27.19
CA MET A 1 2.96 0.63 -25.80
C MET A 1 2.58 -0.46 -24.82
N SER A 2 3.39 -0.62 -23.79
CA SER A 2 3.05 -1.54 -22.71
C SER A 2 1.92 -0.95 -21.88
N SER A 3 0.93 -1.76 -21.53
CA SER A 3 -0.16 -1.35 -20.66
C SER A 3 0.21 -1.60 -19.22
N ILE A 4 -0.36 -0.78 -18.34
CA ILE A 4 -0.25 -0.96 -16.90
C ILE A 4 -1.39 -1.85 -16.44
N THR A 5 -1.08 -2.91 -15.72
CA THR A 5 -2.05 -3.79 -15.09
C THR A 5 -1.76 -3.92 -13.61
N ALA A 6 -2.78 -4.14 -12.80
CA ALA A 6 -2.64 -4.41 -11.38
C ALA A 6 -3.50 -5.61 -11.00
N ARG A 7 -3.00 -6.41 -10.08
CA ARG A 7 -3.71 -7.57 -9.55
C ARG A 7 -3.28 -7.84 -8.10
N GLN A 8 -4.07 -8.61 -7.40
CA GLN A 8 -3.68 -9.09 -6.09
C GLN A 8 -2.49 -10.04 -6.23
N ALA A 9 -1.47 -9.82 -5.40
CA ALA A 9 -0.31 -10.69 -5.34
C ALA A 9 -0.65 -11.97 -4.59
N VAL A 10 -0.06 -13.07 -5.04
CA VAL A 10 -0.12 -14.38 -4.37
C VAL A 10 1.27 -14.77 -3.88
N PHE A 11 1.38 -15.86 -3.13
CA PHE A 11 2.66 -16.26 -2.53
C PHE A 11 3.78 -16.42 -3.58
N ALA A 12 3.43 -16.87 -4.79
CA ALA A 12 4.42 -17.01 -5.87
C ALA A 12 5.03 -15.67 -6.29
N ASP A 13 4.39 -14.55 -5.97
CA ASP A 13 4.88 -13.20 -6.29
C ASP A 13 5.82 -12.64 -5.22
N LEU A 14 6.05 -13.36 -4.12
CA LEU A 14 6.74 -12.85 -2.95
C LEU A 14 8.07 -12.19 -3.30
N GLU A 15 8.88 -12.82 -4.16
CA GLU A 15 10.21 -12.30 -4.48
C GLU A 15 10.14 -10.96 -5.20
N GLU A 16 9.24 -10.81 -6.18
CA GLU A 16 9.09 -9.54 -6.89
C GLU A 16 8.55 -8.45 -5.97
N VAL A 17 7.57 -8.78 -5.15
CA VAL A 17 7.01 -7.81 -4.19
C VAL A 17 8.06 -7.42 -3.15
N ALA A 18 8.87 -8.37 -2.68
CA ALA A 18 9.92 -8.09 -1.70
C ALA A 18 10.96 -7.11 -2.24
N GLN A 19 11.32 -7.23 -3.52
CA GLN A 19 12.24 -6.28 -4.14
C GLN A 19 11.65 -4.88 -4.20
N LEU A 20 10.40 -4.76 -4.61
CA LEU A 20 9.71 -3.46 -4.62
C LEU A 20 9.58 -2.89 -3.20
N PHE A 21 9.24 -3.73 -2.24
CA PHE A 21 9.11 -3.33 -0.85
C PHE A 21 10.44 -2.84 -0.27
N ASN A 22 11.52 -3.54 -0.57
CA ASN A 22 12.86 -3.11 -0.14
C ASN A 22 13.20 -1.73 -0.73
N LEU A 23 12.94 -1.52 -2.03
CA LEU A 23 13.17 -0.22 -2.67
C LEU A 23 12.32 0.88 -2.03
N TYR A 24 11.07 0.58 -1.71
CA TYR A 24 10.19 1.51 -1.00
C TYR A 24 10.76 1.90 0.35
N ARG A 25 11.27 0.93 1.12
CA ARG A 25 11.88 1.20 2.44
C ARG A 25 13.14 2.07 2.30
N VAL A 26 13.97 1.79 1.30
CA VAL A 26 15.15 2.62 1.01
C VAL A 26 14.72 4.05 0.65
N PHE A 27 13.67 4.20 -0.17
CA PHE A 27 13.11 5.50 -0.50
C PHE A 27 12.61 6.24 0.75
N GLN A 28 12.11 5.50 1.74
CA GLN A 28 11.68 6.05 3.02
C GLN A 28 12.83 6.29 4.01
N GLY A 29 14.08 6.15 3.56
CA GLY A 29 15.26 6.41 4.38
C GLY A 29 15.75 5.22 5.20
N LYS A 30 15.24 4.03 4.96
CA LYS A 30 15.68 2.82 5.66
C LYS A 30 16.85 2.17 4.95
N ALA A 31 17.60 1.34 5.67
CA ALA A 31 18.72 0.61 5.11
C ALA A 31 18.24 -0.40 4.06
N ASN A 32 19.08 -0.61 3.04
CA ASN A 32 18.87 -1.66 2.05
C ASN A 32 19.02 -3.02 2.74
N ASP A 33 17.94 -3.79 2.81
CA ASP A 33 17.92 -5.09 3.49
C ASP A 33 16.81 -5.95 2.88
N LEU A 34 17.10 -6.54 1.74
CA LEU A 34 16.14 -7.38 1.02
C LEU A 34 15.73 -8.60 1.85
N SER A 35 16.66 -9.19 2.61
CA SER A 35 16.36 -10.35 3.44
C SER A 35 15.30 -10.02 4.50
N ALA A 36 15.45 -8.90 5.20
CA ALA A 36 14.47 -8.47 6.20
C ALA A 36 13.13 -8.11 5.56
N ALA A 37 13.15 -7.44 4.40
CA ALA A 37 11.93 -7.11 3.67
C ALA A 37 11.17 -8.37 3.25
N ARG A 38 11.89 -9.36 2.72
CA ARG A 38 11.30 -10.64 2.32
C ARG A 38 10.70 -11.38 3.51
N ALA A 39 11.41 -11.43 4.62
CA ALA A 39 10.93 -12.12 5.83
C ALA A 39 9.67 -11.49 6.37
N PHE A 40 9.62 -10.15 6.40
CA PHE A 40 8.44 -9.43 6.86
C PHE A 40 7.22 -9.74 5.98
N LEU A 41 7.37 -9.66 4.67
CA LEU A 41 6.26 -9.95 3.74
C LEU A 41 5.84 -11.41 3.80
N LYS A 42 6.80 -12.33 3.90
CA LYS A 42 6.49 -13.74 4.00
C LYS A 42 5.61 -14.04 5.21
N ALA A 43 5.94 -13.45 6.35
CA ALA A 43 5.12 -13.61 7.55
C ALA A 43 3.70 -13.08 7.35
N ARG A 44 3.54 -11.95 6.63
CA ARG A 44 2.20 -11.43 6.32
C ARG A 44 1.42 -12.40 5.44
N PHE A 45 2.04 -12.95 4.40
CA PHE A 45 1.40 -13.96 3.53
C PHE A 45 1.06 -15.23 4.31
N ASP A 46 1.99 -15.73 5.12
CA ASP A 46 1.80 -16.98 5.87
C ASP A 46 0.63 -16.89 6.85
N HIS A 47 0.37 -15.72 7.41
CA HIS A 47 -0.66 -15.53 8.44
C HIS A 47 -1.90 -14.77 7.94
N GLY A 48 -1.97 -14.44 6.67
CA GLY A 48 -3.11 -13.71 6.12
C GLY A 48 -3.32 -12.35 6.75
N GLU A 49 -2.24 -11.66 7.12
CA GLU A 49 -2.30 -10.41 7.88
C GLU A 49 -2.33 -9.17 7.01
N SER A 50 -2.12 -9.31 5.72
CA SER A 50 -2.22 -8.20 4.78
C SER A 50 -2.71 -8.66 3.43
N VAL A 51 -3.12 -7.70 2.60
CA VAL A 51 -3.48 -7.92 1.20
C VAL A 51 -2.55 -7.06 0.37
N VAL A 52 -1.86 -7.67 -0.57
CA VAL A 52 -0.88 -6.99 -1.41
C VAL A 52 -1.37 -6.98 -2.85
N PHE A 53 -1.22 -5.83 -3.48
CA PHE A 53 -1.46 -5.66 -4.93
C PHE A 53 -0.14 -5.30 -5.59
N MET A 54 0.08 -5.78 -6.79
CA MET A 54 1.23 -5.42 -7.57
C MET A 54 0.81 -4.94 -8.95
N ALA A 55 1.56 -4.01 -9.49
CA ALA A 55 1.34 -3.47 -10.81
C ALA A 55 2.51 -3.83 -11.72
N HIS A 56 2.19 -4.11 -12.96
CA HIS A 56 3.17 -4.44 -14.00
C HIS A 56 2.99 -3.50 -15.19
N GLU A 57 4.11 -3.20 -15.83
CA GLU A 57 4.12 -2.64 -17.17
C GLU A 57 4.57 -3.76 -18.09
N GLY A 58 3.63 -4.34 -18.86
CA GLY A 58 3.90 -5.60 -19.53
C GLY A 58 4.19 -6.70 -18.49
N THR A 59 5.40 -7.23 -18.50
CA THR A 59 5.85 -8.25 -17.55
C THR A 59 6.72 -7.69 -16.42
N ILE A 60 6.99 -6.38 -16.42
CA ILE A 60 7.92 -5.74 -15.48
C ILE A 60 7.16 -5.24 -14.27
N PRO A 61 7.51 -5.67 -13.04
CA PRO A 61 6.89 -5.12 -11.83
C PRO A 61 7.30 -3.65 -11.66
N VAL A 62 6.32 -2.77 -11.50
CA VAL A 62 6.57 -1.32 -11.40
C VAL A 62 5.96 -0.68 -10.17
N GLY A 63 5.21 -1.41 -9.36
CA GLY A 63 4.65 -0.85 -8.14
C GLY A 63 3.92 -1.88 -7.32
N PHE A 64 3.64 -1.51 -6.07
CA PHE A 64 2.84 -2.35 -5.18
C PHE A 64 2.04 -1.49 -4.21
N ALA A 65 1.02 -2.10 -3.63
CA ALA A 65 0.25 -1.52 -2.54
C ALA A 65 0.00 -2.61 -1.50
N GLN A 66 -0.03 -2.22 -0.22
CA GLN A 66 -0.31 -3.16 0.86
C GLN A 66 -1.41 -2.62 1.76
N LEU A 67 -2.44 -3.43 1.96
CA LEU A 67 -3.55 -3.17 2.88
C LEU A 67 -3.40 -4.00 4.14
N TYR A 68 -3.66 -3.39 5.29
CA TYR A 68 -3.85 -4.12 6.54
C TYR A 68 -5.33 -4.10 6.90
N PRO A 69 -5.93 -5.29 7.17
CA PRO A 69 -7.33 -5.33 7.57
C PRO A 69 -7.50 -4.90 9.01
N SER A 70 -8.62 -4.25 9.29
CA SER A 70 -9.01 -3.87 10.64
C SER A 70 -10.54 -3.80 10.71
N TYR A 71 -11.06 -3.27 11.79
CA TYR A 71 -12.50 -3.16 12.01
C TYR A 71 -12.83 -1.80 12.60
N SER A 72 -14.01 -1.30 12.26
CA SER A 72 -14.62 -0.19 12.96
C SER A 72 -15.69 -0.74 13.90
N SER A 73 -15.48 -0.59 15.20
CA SER A 73 -16.43 -1.10 16.19
C SER A 73 -17.76 -0.36 16.12
N THR A 74 -17.73 0.95 15.94
CA THR A 74 -18.96 1.75 15.87
C THR A 74 -19.77 1.47 14.61
N ALA A 75 -19.11 1.17 13.50
CA ALA A 75 -19.76 0.84 12.24
C ALA A 75 -20.12 -0.65 12.13
N LEU A 76 -19.64 -1.49 13.06
CA LEU A 76 -19.79 -2.96 13.01
C LEU A 76 -19.33 -3.53 11.68
N ALA A 77 -18.21 -3.02 11.15
CA ALA A 77 -17.80 -3.32 9.80
C ALA A 77 -16.29 -3.38 9.64
N ARG A 78 -15.88 -4.01 8.54
CA ARG A 78 -14.49 -4.06 8.08
C ARG A 78 -14.03 -2.68 7.64
N VAL A 79 -12.78 -2.35 7.94
CA VAL A 79 -12.03 -1.24 7.36
C VAL A 79 -10.67 -1.75 6.92
N PHE A 80 -10.00 -1.01 6.05
CA PHE A 80 -8.62 -1.31 5.67
C PHE A 80 -7.76 -0.07 5.85
N THR A 81 -6.49 -0.29 6.16
CA THR A 81 -5.46 0.75 6.10
C THR A 81 -4.59 0.47 4.88
N LEU A 82 -4.54 1.43 3.97
CA LEU A 82 -3.55 1.41 2.88
C LEU A 82 -2.25 1.90 3.49
N ASN A 83 -1.40 0.95 3.89
CA ASN A 83 -0.19 1.27 4.64
C ASN A 83 0.97 1.62 3.72
N ASP A 84 1.05 1.00 2.55
CA ASP A 84 2.15 1.17 1.62
C ASP A 84 1.61 1.34 0.20
N LEU A 85 2.12 2.35 -0.49
CA LEU A 85 1.88 2.55 -1.92
C LEU A 85 3.18 3.06 -2.53
N PHE A 86 3.75 2.31 -3.45
CA PHE A 86 5.03 2.63 -4.06
C PHE A 86 4.98 2.39 -5.56
N VAL A 87 5.50 3.35 -6.32
CA VAL A 87 5.71 3.23 -7.76
C VAL A 87 7.20 3.37 -8.02
N HIS A 88 7.80 2.35 -8.62
CA HIS A 88 9.19 2.39 -9.05
C HIS A 88 9.38 3.53 -10.05
N GLU A 89 10.57 4.15 -10.05
CA GLU A 89 10.80 5.33 -10.90
C GLU A 89 10.56 5.04 -12.39
N SER A 90 10.83 3.81 -12.83
CA SER A 90 10.57 3.41 -14.22
C SER A 90 9.09 3.39 -14.58
N GLY A 91 8.20 3.32 -13.60
CA GLY A 91 6.76 3.29 -13.79
C GLY A 91 6.05 4.61 -13.51
N ARG A 92 6.77 5.64 -13.11
CA ARG A 92 6.16 6.91 -12.74
C ARG A 92 5.61 7.64 -13.96
N ARG A 93 4.57 8.47 -13.71
CA ARG A 93 3.89 9.27 -14.74
C ARG A 93 3.17 8.41 -15.80
N LYS A 94 2.83 7.15 -15.46
CA LYS A 94 2.16 6.22 -16.36
C LYS A 94 0.83 5.72 -15.80
N GLY A 95 0.35 6.33 -14.71
CA GLY A 95 -0.91 5.93 -14.09
C GLY A 95 -0.84 4.69 -13.20
N VAL A 96 0.36 4.26 -12.80
CA VAL A 96 0.53 3.08 -11.94
C VAL A 96 -0.14 3.27 -10.59
N GLY A 97 0.06 4.42 -9.94
CA GLY A 97 -0.56 4.72 -8.65
C GLY A 97 -2.07 4.69 -8.72
N SER A 98 -2.65 5.29 -9.75
CA SER A 98 -4.11 5.27 -9.96
C SER A 98 -4.63 3.86 -10.19
N THR A 99 -3.91 3.05 -10.96
CA THR A 99 -4.30 1.67 -11.24
C THR A 99 -4.27 0.82 -9.96
N LEU A 100 -3.24 1.00 -9.13
CA LEU A 100 -3.15 0.34 -7.83
C LEU A 100 -4.29 0.77 -6.91
N LEU A 101 -4.59 2.06 -6.84
CA LEU A 101 -5.69 2.56 -6.01
C LEU A 101 -7.03 2.01 -6.45
N SER A 102 -7.27 1.88 -7.75
CA SER A 102 -8.49 1.25 -8.24
C SER A 102 -8.63 -0.19 -7.76
N SER A 103 -7.54 -0.95 -7.79
CA SER A 103 -7.54 -2.34 -7.30
C SER A 103 -7.80 -2.41 -5.80
N VAL A 104 -7.15 -1.53 -5.03
CA VAL A 104 -7.32 -1.43 -3.58
C VAL A 104 -8.77 -1.12 -3.21
N GLU A 105 -9.32 -0.08 -3.85
CA GLU A 105 -10.69 0.36 -3.57
C GLU A 105 -11.69 -0.72 -3.94
N GLY A 106 -11.55 -1.32 -5.11
CA GLY A 106 -12.43 -2.39 -5.56
C GLY A 106 -12.41 -3.60 -4.63
N TYR A 107 -11.23 -4.00 -4.17
CA TYR A 107 -11.08 -5.07 -3.20
C TYR A 107 -11.78 -4.72 -1.89
N ALA A 108 -11.53 -3.53 -1.36
CA ALA A 108 -12.11 -3.10 -0.09
C ALA A 108 -13.63 -3.12 -0.13
N TRP A 109 -14.21 -2.54 -1.18
CA TRP A 109 -15.68 -2.49 -1.30
C TRP A 109 -16.29 -3.88 -1.49
N SER A 110 -15.64 -4.76 -2.25
CA SER A 110 -16.13 -6.12 -2.45
C SER A 110 -16.03 -6.97 -1.20
N HIS A 111 -15.22 -6.59 -0.22
CA HIS A 111 -15.08 -7.26 1.08
C HIS A 111 -15.84 -6.56 2.20
N GLY A 112 -16.77 -5.69 1.86
CA GLY A 112 -17.66 -5.06 2.82
C GLY A 112 -17.04 -3.95 3.66
N ALA A 113 -15.90 -3.42 3.24
CA ALA A 113 -15.29 -2.33 3.97
C ALA A 113 -16.13 -1.05 3.86
N VAL A 114 -16.22 -0.33 4.96
CA VAL A 114 -16.92 0.97 4.99
C VAL A 114 -15.95 2.13 4.83
N ARG A 115 -14.65 1.85 4.87
CA ARG A 115 -13.62 2.89 4.76
C ARG A 115 -12.27 2.26 4.46
N VAL A 116 -11.44 2.99 3.71
CA VAL A 116 -10.00 2.77 3.61
C VAL A 116 -9.32 4.05 4.07
N THR A 117 -8.33 3.92 4.94
CA THR A 117 -7.56 5.08 5.44
C THR A 117 -6.11 4.95 5.03
N LEU A 118 -5.42 6.09 4.95
CA LEU A 118 -3.97 6.12 4.72
C LEU A 118 -3.36 7.33 5.43
N ASN A 119 -2.05 7.25 5.64
CA ASN A 119 -1.26 8.41 6.07
C ASN A 119 -0.35 8.80 4.93
N VAL A 120 -0.19 10.11 4.72
CA VAL A 120 0.72 10.65 3.73
C VAL A 120 1.54 11.75 4.40
N ALA A 121 2.84 11.80 4.11
CA ALA A 121 3.71 12.82 4.67
C ALA A 121 3.21 14.22 4.27
N ILE A 122 3.32 15.17 5.19
CA ILE A 122 2.86 16.54 4.96
C ILE A 122 3.57 17.16 3.76
N GLU A 123 4.84 16.82 3.54
CA GLU A 123 5.64 17.32 2.42
C GLU A 123 5.35 16.62 1.10
N ASN A 124 4.68 15.48 1.12
CA ASN A 124 4.40 14.70 -0.10
C ASN A 124 3.18 15.27 -0.82
N THR A 125 3.35 16.41 -1.47
CA THR A 125 2.25 17.10 -2.14
C THR A 125 1.74 16.35 -3.37
N SER A 126 2.62 15.61 -4.06
CA SER A 126 2.20 14.80 -5.22
C SER A 126 1.34 13.62 -4.80
N GLY A 127 1.65 12.97 -3.69
CA GLY A 127 0.81 11.92 -3.13
C GLY A 127 -0.56 12.45 -2.72
N GLN A 128 -0.58 13.57 -2.01
CA GLN A 128 -1.82 14.23 -1.61
C GLN A 128 -2.71 14.53 -2.81
N ALA A 129 -2.12 15.10 -3.88
CA ALA A 129 -2.85 15.41 -5.09
C ALA A 129 -3.45 14.15 -5.74
N LEU A 130 -2.70 13.06 -5.77
CA LEU A 130 -3.19 11.79 -6.31
C LEU A 130 -4.43 11.32 -5.54
N TYR A 131 -4.37 11.29 -4.22
CA TYR A 131 -5.47 10.81 -3.40
C TYR A 131 -6.70 11.72 -3.54
N GLU A 132 -6.51 13.03 -3.44
CA GLU A 132 -7.61 13.99 -3.52
C GLU A 132 -8.28 13.96 -4.89
N THR A 133 -7.51 13.85 -5.97
CA THR A 133 -8.04 13.73 -7.33
C THR A 133 -8.92 12.47 -7.47
N ARG A 134 -8.63 11.42 -6.72
CA ARG A 134 -9.39 10.18 -6.75
C ARG A 134 -10.52 10.12 -5.73
N GLY A 135 -10.84 11.21 -5.08
CA GLY A 135 -11.98 11.29 -4.17
C GLY A 135 -11.67 10.98 -2.72
N TRP A 136 -10.41 10.85 -2.35
CA TRP A 136 -10.02 10.70 -0.94
C TRP A 136 -10.09 12.07 -0.27
N SER A 137 -10.52 12.08 0.99
CA SER A 137 -10.69 13.31 1.76
C SER A 137 -9.76 13.30 2.95
N LYS A 138 -9.11 14.44 3.20
CA LYS A 138 -8.32 14.63 4.41
C LYS A 138 -9.25 14.66 5.62
N ASP A 139 -8.91 13.90 6.67
CA ASP A 139 -9.68 13.88 7.89
C ASP A 139 -9.57 15.23 8.62
N SER A 140 -10.71 15.76 9.03
CA SER A 140 -10.79 17.02 9.77
C SER A 140 -11.43 16.85 11.15
N LEU A 141 -11.81 15.61 11.52
CA LEU A 141 -12.57 15.37 12.75
C LEU A 141 -11.74 14.75 13.86
N PHE A 142 -10.61 14.11 13.52
CA PHE A 142 -9.82 13.37 14.49
C PHE A 142 -8.36 13.74 14.40
N PHE A 143 -7.70 13.81 15.56
CA PHE A 143 -6.24 13.81 15.65
C PHE A 143 -5.77 12.38 15.88
N MET A 144 -4.61 12.04 15.34
CA MET A 144 -3.95 10.78 15.61
C MET A 144 -2.90 10.98 16.69
N TYR A 145 -2.87 10.09 17.71
CA TYR A 145 -1.87 10.10 18.77
C TYR A 145 -1.02 8.84 18.67
N HIS A 146 0.25 8.99 18.92
CA HIS A 146 1.20 7.87 19.02
C HIS A 146 1.73 7.78 20.44
N ARG A 147 1.94 6.57 20.90
CA ARG A 147 2.67 6.34 22.13
C ARG A 147 3.76 5.31 21.84
N LEU A 148 5.01 5.69 22.09
CA LEU A 148 6.14 4.82 21.88
C LEU A 148 6.40 3.98 23.12
N PRO A 149 6.99 2.77 22.98
CA PRO A 149 7.40 2.00 24.16
C PRO A 149 8.49 2.76 24.92
N PRO A 150 8.62 2.52 26.25
CA PRO A 150 9.71 3.12 27.00
C PRO A 150 11.06 2.72 26.39
N ALA A 151 12.04 3.61 26.53
CA ALA A 151 13.40 3.28 26.14
C ALA A 151 13.90 2.13 26.99
N ALA A 152 14.59 1.17 26.32
CA ALA A 152 15.17 0.01 27.01
C ALA A 152 16.36 0.41 27.89
#